data_bf5faa7f8ee50163ac2134fcacadaad2
#
_entry.id   bf5faa7f8ee50163ac2134fcacadaad2
#
_cell.length_a   1.000
_cell.length_b   1.000
_cell.length_c   1.000
_cell.angle_alpha   90.00
_cell.angle_beta   90.00
_cell.angle_gamma   90.00
#
_symmetry.space_group_name_H-M   'P 1'
#
loop_
_entity.id
_entity.type
_entity.pdbx_description
1 polymer ?
#
loop_
_entity_poly.entity_id
_entity_poly.type
_entity_poly.pdbx_seq_one_letter_code
_entity_poly.pdbx_strand_id
1 'polypeptide(L)'
;MNNTAFQEALTFAQQVSNPHSPYGLCRVLGIEIISDKPMHKDGYLVCRDGCKLIFVNSLIHNPHRRKFIVSHEIGHFLLHRDNLYCCDNILEIGTSSINTSRQEYEANRFASEYLMPQEELISLLPSKPLQFSDISKIASHFNVSMTSAALRSVKLSKSEDEILICYDGQRVKWFSSADRTLNLDDIPSHCPVDLSKVPLISDITGAWDSLYDG
;
A
#
# COMPACT_ATOMS: atom_id res chain seq x y z
N MET A 1 -9.62 -15.53 -4.21
CA MET A 1 -10.70 -14.79 -4.89
C MET A 1 -10.49 -14.90 -6.39
N ASN A 2 -11.55 -14.90 -7.19
CA ASN A 2 -11.41 -14.88 -8.64
C ASN A 2 -10.85 -13.51 -9.05
N ASN A 3 -9.90 -13.47 -9.97
CA ASN A 3 -9.32 -12.21 -10.48
C ASN A 3 -10.41 -11.25 -11.00
N THR A 4 -11.54 -11.77 -11.45
CA THR A 4 -12.73 -11.04 -11.90
C THR A 4 -13.33 -10.16 -10.79
N ALA A 5 -13.58 -10.71 -9.59
CA ALA A 5 -14.17 -9.95 -8.49
C ALA A 5 -13.26 -8.81 -7.99
N PHE A 6 -11.95 -9.04 -8.02
CA PHE A 6 -10.97 -7.99 -7.72
C PHE A 6 -11.05 -6.85 -8.75
N GLN A 7 -11.08 -7.18 -10.04
CA GLN A 7 -11.16 -6.18 -11.11
C GLN A 7 -12.49 -5.41 -11.09
N GLU A 8 -13.59 -6.08 -10.81
CA GLU A 8 -14.91 -5.43 -10.66
C GLU A 8 -14.90 -4.41 -9.50
N ALA A 9 -14.37 -4.79 -8.34
CA ALA A 9 -14.27 -3.91 -7.19
C ALA A 9 -13.37 -2.69 -7.47
N LEU A 10 -12.23 -2.91 -8.12
CA LEU A 10 -11.30 -1.86 -8.48
C LEU A 10 -11.91 -0.90 -9.51
N THR A 11 -12.51 -1.44 -10.58
CA THR A 11 -13.18 -0.66 -11.61
C THR A 11 -14.31 0.18 -11.03
N PHE A 12 -15.16 -0.41 -10.20
CA PHE A 12 -16.21 0.31 -9.49
C PHE A 12 -15.63 1.48 -8.69
N ALA A 13 -14.60 1.22 -7.87
CA ALA A 13 -13.98 2.26 -7.03
C ALA A 13 -13.40 3.43 -7.87
N GLN A 14 -12.77 3.11 -9.00
CA GLN A 14 -12.20 4.12 -9.91
C GLN A 14 -13.26 4.91 -10.65
N GLN A 15 -14.40 4.31 -10.98
CA GLN A 15 -15.51 4.99 -11.68
C GLN A 15 -16.30 5.95 -10.78
N VAL A 16 -16.53 5.59 -9.52
CA VAL A 16 -17.39 6.36 -8.62
C VAL A 16 -16.67 7.44 -7.82
N SER A 17 -15.34 7.42 -7.79
CA SER A 17 -14.53 8.41 -7.06
C SER A 17 -13.18 8.62 -7.73
N ASN A 18 -12.58 9.78 -7.50
CA ASN A 18 -11.22 10.04 -7.94
C ASN A 18 -10.28 8.98 -7.34
N PRO A 19 -9.53 8.23 -8.17
CA PRO A 19 -8.69 7.13 -7.71
C PRO A 19 -7.58 7.58 -6.76
N HIS A 20 -7.21 8.86 -6.75
CA HIS A 20 -6.19 9.39 -5.84
C HIS A 20 -6.76 9.79 -4.47
N SER A 21 -8.10 9.75 -4.27
CA SER A 21 -8.75 10.20 -3.04
C SER A 21 -9.68 9.15 -2.40
N PRO A 22 -9.18 8.26 -1.54
CA PRO A 22 -10.00 7.26 -0.87
C PRO A 22 -11.07 7.88 0.04
N TYR A 23 -10.87 9.11 0.50
CA TYR A 23 -11.86 9.84 1.31
C TYR A 23 -13.14 10.14 0.52
N GLY A 24 -13.00 10.41 -0.79
CA GLY A 24 -14.15 10.54 -1.70
C GLY A 24 -14.92 9.23 -1.83
N LEU A 25 -14.20 8.12 -1.97
CA LEU A 25 -14.78 6.78 -2.06
C LEU A 25 -15.49 6.38 -0.75
N CYS A 26 -14.93 6.70 0.42
CA CYS A 26 -15.61 6.50 1.70
C CYS A 26 -16.97 7.19 1.75
N ARG A 27 -17.06 8.43 1.28
CA ARG A 27 -18.34 9.17 1.23
C ARG A 27 -19.37 8.48 0.34
N VAL A 28 -18.96 8.00 -0.84
CA VAL A 28 -19.86 7.26 -1.75
C VAL A 28 -20.35 5.95 -1.12
N LEU A 29 -19.46 5.25 -0.40
CA LEU A 29 -19.76 3.97 0.26
C LEU A 29 -20.53 4.13 1.59
N GLY A 30 -20.69 5.36 2.08
CA GLY A 30 -21.27 5.64 3.39
C GLY A 30 -20.39 5.15 4.54
N ILE A 31 -19.07 5.25 4.38
CA ILE A 31 -18.07 4.87 5.39
C ILE A 31 -17.60 6.14 6.11
N GLU A 32 -17.70 6.17 7.42
CA GLU A 32 -17.15 7.24 8.25
C GLU A 32 -15.72 6.90 8.69
N ILE A 33 -14.84 7.90 8.76
CA ILE A 33 -13.45 7.74 9.17
C ILE A 33 -13.25 8.39 10.53
N ILE A 34 -12.75 7.63 11.49
CA ILE A 34 -12.49 8.04 12.87
C ILE A 34 -10.99 7.96 13.14
N SER A 35 -10.42 9.02 13.74
CA SER A 35 -8.99 9.06 14.06
C SER A 35 -8.77 9.89 15.34
N ASP A 36 -9.38 9.47 16.44
CA ASP A 36 -9.38 10.19 17.69
C ASP A 36 -8.50 9.55 18.78
N LYS A 37 -8.09 8.28 18.60
CA LYS A 37 -7.37 7.51 19.62
C LYS A 37 -6.12 6.82 19.07
N PRO A 38 -5.06 6.69 19.91
CA PRO A 38 -3.96 5.79 19.67
C PRO A 38 -4.44 4.33 19.65
N MET A 39 -3.86 3.54 18.76
CA MET A 39 -4.20 2.12 18.59
C MET A 39 -2.92 1.29 18.40
N HIS A 40 -3.00 -0.02 18.65
CA HIS A 40 -1.89 -0.94 18.35
C HIS A 40 -1.75 -1.23 16.85
N LYS A 41 -2.87 -1.18 16.10
CA LYS A 41 -2.89 -1.32 14.64
C LYS A 41 -2.90 0.04 13.95
N ASP A 42 -2.52 0.07 12.69
CA ASP A 42 -2.55 1.28 11.86
C ASP A 42 -3.98 1.72 11.55
N GLY A 43 -4.85 0.76 11.28
CA GLY A 43 -6.26 0.96 11.02
C GLY A 43 -7.04 -0.33 11.15
N TYR A 44 -8.35 -0.23 11.11
CA TYR A 44 -9.28 -1.36 10.99
C TYR A 44 -10.66 -0.89 10.56
N LEU A 45 -11.37 -1.78 9.87
CA LEU A 45 -12.75 -1.58 9.43
C LEU A 45 -13.73 -2.25 10.40
N VAL A 46 -14.81 -1.56 10.73
CA VAL A 46 -15.96 -2.10 11.46
C VAL A 46 -17.22 -1.90 10.65
N CYS A 47 -17.96 -3.00 10.45
CA CYS A 47 -19.29 -2.98 9.84
C CYS A 47 -20.26 -3.65 10.79
N ARG A 48 -21.15 -2.86 11.40
CA ARG A 48 -22.13 -3.37 12.37
C ARG A 48 -23.41 -2.54 12.33
N ASP A 49 -24.56 -3.18 12.38
CA ASP A 49 -25.89 -2.54 12.49
C ASP A 49 -26.15 -1.43 11.46
N GLY A 50 -25.63 -1.61 10.25
CA GLY A 50 -25.70 -0.61 9.17
C GLY A 50 -24.65 0.49 9.24
N CYS A 51 -23.88 0.60 10.33
CA CYS A 51 -22.75 1.51 10.45
C CYS A 51 -21.51 0.91 9.78
N LYS A 52 -20.74 1.78 9.10
CA LYS A 52 -19.48 1.43 8.44
C LYS A 52 -18.44 2.44 8.88
N LEU A 53 -17.45 1.98 9.62
CA LEU A 53 -16.44 2.85 10.23
C LEU A 53 -15.04 2.35 9.89
N ILE A 54 -14.18 3.23 9.43
CA ILE A 54 -12.74 3.01 9.33
C ILE A 54 -12.06 3.77 10.45
N PHE A 55 -11.39 3.05 11.33
CA PHE A 55 -10.55 3.65 12.36
C PHE A 55 -9.13 3.77 11.84
N VAL A 56 -8.52 4.94 12.00
CA VAL A 56 -7.11 5.19 11.66
C VAL A 56 -6.39 5.65 12.91
N ASN A 57 -5.27 5.02 13.22
CA ASN A 57 -4.48 5.34 14.40
C ASN A 57 -4.08 6.83 14.42
N SER A 58 -4.44 7.52 15.50
CA SER A 58 -4.18 8.96 15.64
C SER A 58 -2.69 9.31 15.68
N LEU A 59 -1.82 8.37 16.04
CA LEU A 59 -0.36 8.54 16.04
C LEU A 59 0.25 8.55 14.62
N ILE A 60 -0.51 8.17 13.60
CA ILE A 60 -0.05 8.21 12.23
C ILE A 60 -0.26 9.60 11.66
N HIS A 61 0.78 10.40 11.63
CA HIS A 61 0.74 11.79 11.13
C HIS A 61 1.05 11.90 9.63
N ASN A 62 1.76 10.91 9.06
CA ASN A 62 2.08 10.90 7.62
C ASN A 62 0.81 10.78 6.77
N PRO A 63 0.49 11.79 5.93
CA PRO A 63 -0.75 11.82 5.16
C PRO A 63 -0.81 10.71 4.10
N HIS A 64 0.33 10.33 3.51
CA HIS A 64 0.38 9.25 2.51
C HIS A 64 0.10 7.89 3.15
N ARG A 65 0.64 7.65 4.36
CA ARG A 65 0.35 6.43 5.13
C ARG A 65 -1.14 6.37 5.51
N ARG A 66 -1.72 7.46 6.00
CA ARG A 66 -3.16 7.53 6.29
C ARG A 66 -4.01 7.23 5.06
N LYS A 67 -3.65 7.83 3.92
CA LYS A 67 -4.31 7.60 2.63
C LYS A 67 -4.25 6.14 2.21
N PHE A 68 -3.09 5.49 2.37
CA PHE A 68 -2.92 4.07 2.09
C PHE A 68 -3.77 3.19 3.01
N ILE A 69 -3.76 3.45 4.33
CA ILE A 69 -4.56 2.70 5.31
C ILE A 69 -6.05 2.78 4.98
N VAL A 70 -6.58 3.96 4.70
CA VAL A 70 -7.99 4.12 4.32
C VAL A 70 -8.30 3.34 3.05
N SER A 71 -7.42 3.36 2.04
CA SER A 71 -7.59 2.58 0.81
C SER A 71 -7.55 1.08 1.06
N HIS A 72 -6.69 0.62 1.96
CA HIS A 72 -6.55 -0.77 2.38
C HIS A 72 -7.85 -1.28 3.05
N GLU A 73 -8.39 -0.52 4.00
CA GLU A 73 -9.64 -0.85 4.68
C GLU A 73 -10.85 -0.86 3.71
N ILE A 74 -10.85 0.03 2.71
CA ILE A 74 -11.83 -0.03 1.62
C ILE A 74 -11.64 -1.32 0.80
N GLY A 75 -10.41 -1.75 0.57
CA GLY A 75 -10.11 -3.03 -0.06
C GLY A 75 -10.75 -4.20 0.69
N HIS A 76 -10.62 -4.25 2.01
CA HIS A 76 -11.31 -5.24 2.84
C HIS A 76 -12.84 -5.12 2.68
N PHE A 77 -13.39 -3.92 2.72
CA PHE A 77 -14.82 -3.72 2.57
C PHE A 77 -15.37 -4.22 1.23
N LEU A 78 -14.67 -3.99 0.14
CA LEU A 78 -15.16 -4.34 -1.20
C LEU A 78 -14.91 -5.81 -1.56
N LEU A 79 -13.79 -6.38 -1.09
CA LEU A 79 -13.34 -7.72 -1.50
C LEU A 79 -13.74 -8.83 -0.53
N HIS A 80 -13.93 -8.52 0.76
CA HIS A 80 -14.03 -9.52 1.82
C HIS A 80 -15.33 -9.40 2.63
N ARG A 81 -16.40 -8.89 2.03
CA ARG A 81 -17.68 -8.60 2.72
C ARG A 81 -18.24 -9.78 3.52
N ASP A 82 -18.13 -10.98 2.98
CA ASP A 82 -18.63 -12.20 3.63
C ASP A 82 -17.79 -12.62 4.84
N ASN A 83 -16.59 -12.06 4.98
CA ASN A 83 -15.64 -12.33 6.06
C ASN A 83 -15.37 -11.10 6.94
N LEU A 84 -16.12 -10.02 6.75
CA LEU A 84 -16.07 -8.89 7.67
C LEU A 84 -16.72 -9.36 8.97
N TYR A 85 -15.86 -9.63 9.95
CA TYR A 85 -16.31 -9.98 11.29
C TYR A 85 -17.14 -8.83 11.83
N CYS A 86 -18.44 -9.08 12.01
CA CYS A 86 -19.21 -8.36 12.99
C CYS A 86 -18.61 -8.75 14.34
N CYS A 87 -17.55 -8.07 14.77
CA CYS A 87 -16.92 -8.36 16.05
C CYS A 87 -17.90 -7.99 17.16
N ASP A 88 -18.54 -8.99 17.74
CA ASP A 88 -19.29 -8.83 18.98
C ASP A 88 -18.39 -8.41 20.14
N ASN A 89 -17.07 -8.57 20.01
CA ASN A 89 -16.06 -8.12 20.94
C ASN A 89 -14.92 -7.40 20.23
N ILE A 90 -14.84 -6.10 20.40
CA ILE A 90 -13.72 -5.24 19.97
C ILE A 90 -12.35 -5.74 20.50
N LEU A 91 -12.34 -6.57 21.53
CA LEU A 91 -11.14 -7.15 22.15
C LEU A 91 -10.57 -8.37 21.41
N GLU A 92 -11.31 -8.98 20.47
CA GLU A 92 -10.88 -10.19 19.74
C GLU A 92 -10.34 -9.92 18.32
N ILE A 93 -10.16 -8.66 17.93
CA ILE A 93 -9.59 -8.25 16.63
C ILE A 93 -8.11 -8.66 16.47
N GLY A 94 -7.62 -9.61 17.21
CA GLY A 94 -6.22 -10.06 17.21
C GLY A 94 -5.96 -11.51 16.86
N THR A 95 -6.99 -12.34 16.77
CA THR A 95 -6.82 -13.78 16.57
C THR A 95 -7.47 -14.22 15.27
N SER A 96 -6.79 -14.02 14.17
CA SER A 96 -7.29 -14.47 12.89
C SER A 96 -6.50 -15.63 12.31
N SER A 97 -7.26 -16.58 11.85
CA SER A 97 -6.92 -17.82 11.20
C SER A 97 -6.18 -17.64 9.85
N ILE A 98 -5.70 -18.74 9.33
CA ILE A 98 -4.87 -18.99 8.13
C ILE A 98 -5.30 -18.24 6.82
N ASN A 99 -6.49 -17.67 6.74
CA ASN A 99 -6.94 -16.88 5.59
C ASN A 99 -6.48 -15.42 5.59
N THR A 100 -5.88 -14.95 6.68
CA THR A 100 -5.53 -13.54 6.90
C THR A 100 -4.47 -13.04 5.92
N SER A 101 -3.44 -13.83 5.65
CA SER A 101 -2.33 -13.39 4.78
C SER A 101 -2.79 -13.12 3.35
N ARG A 102 -3.72 -13.90 2.82
CA ARG A 102 -4.25 -13.69 1.47
C ARG A 102 -5.14 -12.46 1.38
N GLN A 103 -6.02 -12.26 2.34
CA GLN A 103 -6.92 -11.11 2.40
C GLN A 103 -6.14 -9.81 2.56
N GLU A 104 -5.13 -9.80 3.41
CA GLU A 104 -4.21 -8.67 3.57
C GLU A 104 -3.47 -8.35 2.26
N TYR A 105 -2.97 -9.38 1.57
CA TYR A 105 -2.34 -9.20 0.26
C TYR A 105 -3.33 -8.58 -0.76
N GLU A 106 -4.56 -9.08 -0.83
CA GLU A 106 -5.59 -8.57 -1.74
C GLU A 106 -5.97 -7.11 -1.40
N ALA A 107 -6.10 -6.76 -0.12
CA ALA A 107 -6.39 -5.40 0.34
C ALA A 107 -5.21 -4.43 0.05
N ASN A 108 -3.97 -4.87 0.28
CA ASN A 108 -2.77 -4.11 -0.06
C ASN A 108 -2.66 -3.86 -1.57
N ARG A 109 -2.93 -4.91 -2.35
CA ARG A 109 -2.97 -4.81 -3.81
C ARG A 109 -4.03 -3.83 -4.27
N PHE A 110 -5.25 -3.91 -3.71
CA PHE A 110 -6.33 -2.97 -4.01
C PHE A 110 -5.91 -1.53 -3.70
N ALA A 111 -5.39 -1.26 -2.50
CA ALA A 111 -4.94 0.07 -2.11
C ALA A 111 -3.89 0.63 -3.09
N SER A 112 -2.92 -0.18 -3.45
CA SER A 112 -1.86 0.19 -4.38
C SER A 112 -2.40 0.50 -5.79
N GLU A 113 -3.29 -0.35 -6.32
CA GLU A 113 -3.85 -0.18 -7.67
C GLU A 113 -4.91 0.93 -7.73
N TYR A 114 -5.65 1.15 -6.66
CA TYR A 114 -6.59 2.25 -6.55
C TYR A 114 -5.89 3.61 -6.48
N LEU A 115 -4.83 3.72 -5.69
CA LEU A 115 -4.07 4.97 -5.51
C LEU A 115 -3.19 5.32 -6.72
N MET A 116 -2.70 4.32 -7.44
CA MET A 116 -1.85 4.46 -8.61
C MET A 116 -2.34 3.53 -9.72
N PRO A 117 -3.36 3.91 -10.50
CA PRO A 117 -3.90 3.09 -11.57
C PRO A 117 -2.81 2.67 -12.56
N GLN A 118 -2.84 1.38 -12.94
CA GLN A 118 -1.75 0.79 -13.70
C GLN A 118 -1.52 1.47 -15.06
N GLU A 119 -2.58 1.73 -15.81
CA GLU A 119 -2.47 2.32 -17.13
C GLU A 119 -1.89 3.74 -17.08
N GLU A 120 -2.35 4.54 -16.11
CA GLU A 120 -1.87 5.89 -15.90
C GLU A 120 -0.41 5.88 -15.45
N LEU A 121 -0.03 4.99 -14.51
CA LEU A 121 1.36 4.87 -14.08
C LEU A 121 2.28 4.43 -15.24
N ILE A 122 1.87 3.44 -16.04
CA ILE A 122 2.67 2.99 -17.20
C ILE A 122 2.90 4.14 -18.18
N SER A 123 1.93 5.04 -18.35
CA SER A 123 2.08 6.21 -19.24
C SER A 123 3.13 7.21 -18.74
N LEU A 124 3.41 7.22 -17.43
CA LEU A 124 4.38 8.10 -16.79
C LEU A 124 5.79 7.47 -16.69
N LEU A 125 5.90 6.14 -16.88
CA LEU A 125 7.19 5.45 -16.82
C LEU A 125 8.07 5.84 -18.01
N PRO A 126 9.35 6.16 -17.76
CA PRO A 126 10.28 6.48 -18.84
C PRO A 126 10.65 5.25 -19.67
N SER A 127 11.12 5.48 -20.90
CA SER A 127 11.66 4.40 -21.76
C SER A 127 13.11 4.03 -21.42
N LYS A 128 13.72 4.70 -20.45
CA LYS A 128 15.07 4.49 -19.92
C LYS A 128 14.96 3.96 -18.48
N PRO A 129 16.07 3.48 -17.89
CA PRO A 129 16.07 3.09 -16.48
C PRO A 129 15.56 4.20 -15.56
N LEU A 130 14.76 3.82 -14.56
CA LEU A 130 14.14 4.72 -13.59
C LEU A 130 15.19 5.51 -12.82
N GLN A 131 14.97 6.81 -12.72
CA GLN A 131 15.80 7.71 -11.92
C GLN A 131 14.97 8.24 -10.73
N PHE A 132 15.68 8.70 -9.71
CA PHE A 132 15.05 9.32 -8.53
C PHE A 132 14.08 10.45 -8.92
N SER A 133 14.45 11.28 -9.90
CA SER A 133 13.59 12.36 -10.41
C SER A 133 12.30 11.87 -11.05
N ASP A 134 12.31 10.69 -11.67
CA ASP A 134 11.11 10.09 -12.27
C ASP A 134 10.19 9.58 -11.17
N ILE A 135 10.74 8.90 -10.15
CA ILE A 135 9.98 8.46 -8.96
C ILE A 135 9.38 9.67 -8.22
N SER A 136 10.14 10.77 -8.06
CA SER A 136 9.62 11.98 -7.42
C SER A 136 8.43 12.59 -8.16
N LYS A 137 8.48 12.62 -9.49
CA LYS A 137 7.36 13.10 -10.32
C LYS A 137 6.14 12.20 -10.17
N ILE A 138 6.34 10.87 -10.19
CA ILE A 138 5.27 9.88 -10.03
C ILE A 138 4.65 10.01 -8.64
N ALA A 139 5.46 10.09 -7.58
CA ALA A 139 4.99 10.27 -6.21
C ALA A 139 4.14 11.54 -6.05
N SER A 140 4.59 12.64 -6.64
CA SER A 140 3.87 13.92 -6.63
C SER A 140 2.57 13.85 -7.43
N HIS A 141 2.58 13.22 -8.60
CA HIS A 141 1.41 13.07 -9.47
C HIS A 141 0.27 12.33 -8.78
N PHE A 142 0.58 11.17 -8.17
CA PHE A 142 -0.41 10.36 -7.45
C PHE A 142 -0.63 10.81 -6.00
N ASN A 143 0.17 11.75 -5.50
CA ASN A 143 0.15 12.17 -4.10
C ASN A 143 0.30 10.97 -3.16
N VAL A 144 1.37 10.19 -3.37
CA VAL A 144 1.75 9.01 -2.58
C VAL A 144 3.18 9.16 -2.07
N SER A 145 3.61 8.26 -1.18
CA SER A 145 5.01 8.27 -0.70
C SER A 145 5.98 7.92 -1.83
N MET A 146 7.22 8.43 -1.73
CA MET A 146 8.31 8.07 -2.64
C MET A 146 8.52 6.54 -2.72
N THR A 147 8.45 5.88 -1.57
CA THR A 147 8.61 4.43 -1.49
C THR A 147 7.49 3.69 -2.22
N SER A 148 6.22 4.10 -2.02
CA SER A 148 5.09 3.49 -2.74
C SER A 148 5.21 3.69 -4.25
N ALA A 149 5.60 4.89 -4.68
CA ALA A 149 5.84 5.18 -6.10
C ALA A 149 6.98 4.32 -6.66
N ALA A 150 8.12 4.22 -5.95
CA ALA A 150 9.26 3.44 -6.38
C ALA A 150 8.93 1.95 -6.53
N LEU A 151 8.32 1.35 -5.49
CA LEU A 151 7.95 -0.07 -5.50
C LEU A 151 7.02 -0.42 -6.65
N ARG A 152 5.99 0.41 -6.87
CA ARG A 152 5.04 0.13 -7.93
C ARG A 152 5.63 0.40 -9.31
N SER A 153 6.47 1.42 -9.46
CA SER A 153 7.17 1.74 -10.71
C SER A 153 8.12 0.62 -11.12
N VAL A 154 8.92 0.10 -10.20
CA VAL A 154 9.82 -1.03 -10.48
C VAL A 154 9.03 -2.28 -10.89
N LYS A 155 7.94 -2.61 -10.19
CA LYS A 155 7.08 -3.77 -10.53
C LYS A 155 6.41 -3.66 -11.90
N LEU A 156 6.21 -2.46 -12.42
CA LEU A 156 5.57 -2.17 -13.72
C LEU A 156 6.57 -1.69 -14.78
N SER A 157 7.84 -1.59 -14.41
CA SER A 157 8.91 -1.25 -15.35
C SER A 157 8.99 -2.28 -16.47
N LYS A 158 9.37 -1.80 -17.65
CA LYS A 158 9.65 -2.67 -18.81
C LYS A 158 11.05 -3.29 -18.76
N SER A 159 11.90 -2.79 -17.86
CA SER A 159 13.26 -3.30 -17.66
C SER A 159 13.24 -4.33 -16.52
N GLU A 160 13.63 -5.56 -16.83
CA GLU A 160 13.80 -6.63 -15.84
C GLU A 160 15.04 -6.39 -14.95
N ASP A 161 15.95 -5.50 -15.37
CA ASP A 161 17.20 -5.19 -14.68
C ASP A 161 17.03 -4.19 -13.51
N GLU A 162 15.82 -3.65 -13.31
CA GLU A 162 15.57 -2.67 -12.27
C GLU A 162 15.29 -3.34 -10.92
N ILE A 163 16.10 -2.98 -9.93
CA ILE A 163 15.98 -3.46 -8.57
C ILE A 163 15.88 -2.26 -7.62
N LEU A 164 14.89 -2.28 -6.75
CA LEU A 164 14.78 -1.37 -5.63
C LEU A 164 15.26 -2.08 -4.37
N ILE A 165 16.26 -1.53 -3.71
CA ILE A 165 16.81 -2.09 -2.48
C ILE A 165 16.66 -1.07 -1.36
N CYS A 166 16.11 -1.50 -0.24
CA CYS A 166 16.05 -0.72 0.99
C CYS A 166 17.12 -1.22 1.96
N TYR A 167 17.93 -0.29 2.45
CA TYR A 167 18.93 -0.56 3.47
C TYR A 167 18.52 0.09 4.80
N ASP A 168 18.75 -0.63 5.90
CA ASP A 168 18.73 -0.09 7.25
C ASP A 168 20.20 0.03 7.72
N GLY A 169 20.71 1.24 7.73
CA GLY A 169 22.14 1.47 7.82
C GLY A 169 22.89 0.81 6.65
N GLN A 170 23.69 -0.20 6.93
CA GLN A 170 24.44 -0.95 5.91
C GLN A 170 23.82 -2.31 5.56
N ARG A 171 22.72 -2.71 6.19
CA ARG A 171 22.10 -4.02 5.96
C ARG A 171 20.89 -3.89 5.04
N VAL A 172 20.72 -4.87 4.15
CA VAL A 172 19.51 -4.97 3.34
C VAL A 172 18.32 -5.26 4.26
N LYS A 173 17.32 -4.40 4.25
CA LYS A 173 16.06 -4.61 4.96
C LYS A 173 15.07 -5.36 4.07
N TRP A 174 14.93 -4.94 2.83
CA TRP A 174 14.12 -5.59 1.81
C TRP A 174 14.54 -5.13 0.41
N PHE A 175 14.11 -5.86 -0.61
CA PHE A 175 14.26 -5.47 -2.01
C PHE A 175 12.99 -5.74 -2.80
N SER A 176 12.87 -5.13 -3.98
CA SER A 176 11.80 -5.36 -4.95
C SER A 176 12.37 -5.27 -6.35
N SER A 177 11.97 -6.21 -7.22
CA SER A 177 12.35 -6.25 -8.62
C SER A 177 11.16 -6.63 -9.49
N ALA A 178 11.21 -6.29 -10.78
CA ALA A 178 10.35 -6.86 -11.82
C ALA A 178 10.73 -8.32 -12.07
N ASP A 179 12.00 -8.67 -11.98
CA ASP A 179 12.49 -10.04 -12.06
C ASP A 179 12.12 -10.83 -10.80
N ARG A 180 11.28 -11.85 -10.97
CA ARG A 180 10.80 -12.72 -9.90
C ARG A 180 11.77 -13.85 -9.55
N THR A 181 12.88 -13.99 -10.26
CA THR A 181 13.89 -15.04 -10.04
C THR A 181 14.96 -14.59 -9.05
N LEU A 182 15.08 -13.28 -8.81
CA LEU A 182 16.04 -12.72 -7.85
C LEU A 182 15.74 -13.12 -6.41
N ASN A 183 16.77 -13.58 -5.72
CA ASN A 183 16.75 -13.94 -4.31
C ASN A 183 17.60 -12.97 -3.48
N LEU A 184 17.44 -13.02 -2.16
CA LEU A 184 18.20 -12.15 -1.25
C LEU A 184 19.72 -12.36 -1.37
N ASP A 185 20.16 -13.58 -1.69
CA ASP A 185 21.57 -13.93 -1.85
C ASP A 185 22.20 -13.26 -3.09
N ASP A 186 21.39 -12.86 -4.06
CA ASP A 186 21.84 -12.13 -5.26
C ASP A 186 22.05 -10.63 -4.99
N ILE A 187 21.59 -10.13 -3.84
CA ILE A 187 21.65 -8.72 -3.46
C ILE A 187 22.90 -8.46 -2.62
N PRO A 188 23.68 -7.39 -2.88
CA PRO A 188 24.80 -7.03 -2.04
C PRO A 188 24.39 -6.86 -0.57
N SER A 189 24.98 -7.65 0.32
CA SER A 189 24.67 -7.66 1.75
C SER A 189 24.97 -6.33 2.47
N HIS A 190 25.80 -5.49 1.84
CA HIS A 190 26.18 -4.16 2.33
C HIS A 190 25.87 -3.12 1.28
N CYS A 191 25.43 -1.95 1.73
CA CYS A 191 25.17 -0.82 0.83
C CYS A 191 26.45 -0.44 0.07
N PRO A 192 26.49 -0.58 -1.27
CA PRO A 192 27.69 -0.27 -2.06
C PRO A 192 27.90 1.24 -2.24
N VAL A 193 26.97 2.06 -1.75
CA VAL A 193 26.96 3.52 -1.98
C VAL A 193 27.32 4.25 -0.69
N ASP A 194 28.14 5.29 -0.83
CA ASP A 194 28.38 6.23 0.25
C ASP A 194 27.09 7.01 0.56
N LEU A 195 26.40 6.60 1.63
CA LEU A 195 25.11 7.14 2.03
C LEU A 195 25.15 8.64 2.34
N SER A 196 26.35 9.22 2.60
CA SER A 196 26.51 10.66 2.79
C SER A 196 26.27 11.48 1.53
N LYS A 197 26.31 10.83 0.37
CA LYS A 197 26.13 11.44 -0.96
C LYS A 197 24.76 11.18 -1.57
N VAL A 198 23.91 10.40 -0.90
CA VAL A 198 22.58 10.08 -1.38
C VAL A 198 21.58 11.01 -0.71
N PRO A 199 20.65 11.64 -1.47
CA PRO A 199 19.58 12.41 -0.84
C PRO A 199 18.79 11.50 0.07
N LEU A 200 18.72 11.82 1.37
CA LEU A 200 17.93 11.10 2.35
C LEU A 200 16.45 11.20 1.96
N ILE A 201 15.84 10.07 1.69
CA ILE A 201 14.40 9.98 1.62
C ILE A 201 13.91 9.84 3.06
N SER A 202 13.59 10.97 3.71
CA SER A 202 13.17 11.03 5.11
C SER A 202 11.80 10.37 5.41
N ASP A 203 11.05 9.98 4.37
CA ASP A 203 9.70 9.43 4.50
C ASP A 203 9.64 7.90 4.62
N ILE A 204 10.79 7.22 4.77
CA ILE A 204 10.87 5.75 4.84
C ILE A 204 10.53 5.21 6.24
N THR A 205 10.09 6.01 7.17
CA THR A 205 9.79 5.53 8.51
C THR A 205 8.42 4.84 8.59
N GLY A 206 8.42 3.53 8.72
CA GLY A 206 7.41 2.79 9.46
C GLY A 206 6.21 2.21 8.69
N ALA A 207 6.05 2.42 7.38
CA ALA A 207 4.87 1.90 6.67
C ALA A 207 5.02 0.47 6.11
N TRP A 208 6.20 -0.11 6.19
CA TRP A 208 6.56 -1.35 5.47
C TRP A 208 6.81 -2.55 6.36
N ASP A 209 6.94 -2.36 7.67
CA ASP A 209 7.18 -3.47 8.60
C ASP A 209 6.02 -4.48 8.62
N SER A 210 4.79 -4.03 8.33
CA SER A 210 3.61 -4.89 8.29
C SER A 210 3.31 -5.56 6.94
N LEU A 211 4.01 -5.20 5.87
CA LEU A 211 3.74 -5.75 4.53
C LEU A 211 4.59 -6.97 4.18
N TYR A 212 5.66 -7.24 4.94
CA TYR A 212 6.64 -8.28 4.63
C TYR A 212 6.99 -9.20 5.81
N ASP A 213 6.34 -9.07 6.96
CA ASP A 213 6.42 -10.04 8.08
C ASP A 213 5.40 -11.19 7.89
N GLY A 214 5.37 -11.79 6.71
CA GLY A 214 4.51 -12.93 6.40
C GLY A 214 5.20 -13.91 5.47
#